data_87df204b1523ec05a1a7a09a8301efe6
#
_entry.id   87df204b1523ec05a1a7a09a8301efe6
#
_cell.length_a   1.000
_cell.length_b   1.000
_cell.length_c   1.000
_cell.angle_alpha   90.00
_cell.angle_beta   90.00
_cell.angle_gamma   90.00
#
_symmetry.space_group_name_H-M   'P 1'
#
loop_
_entity.id
_entity.type
_entity.pdbx_description
1 polymer ?
#
loop_
_entity_poly.entity_id
_entity_poly.type
_entity_poly.pdbx_seq_one_letter_code
_entity_poly.pdbx_strand_id
1 'polypeptide(L)'
;MEILKLAVPNKGRLSEKIYSLLNNAGLNFPTKGERALQVTTKDGCYSVIFLRTQDIPSFVEQGVADIGFTGFDIVTELNSNVDKLMDLDFGHCEMVVAVKDEDNYNCAKDLPEKIRVATSFPNIAKKFFESIGKTAEITEVSGATEITPRLGLSDVVVDITSSGATLKSNKLKIIDKILKSSAVIISRKNLSQELKEKTDILLTALKSVIDAEDKKYLMAHVPKNSLEKIKEFLPGLSSPTVTTLLGDDKNVVIHVVVDNDKVYDSIHKLKQLGGEGILIMTVDQMVR
;
A
#
# COMPACT_ATOMS: atom_id res chain seq x y z
N MET A 1 -31.53 3.85 -1.15
CA MET A 1 -30.11 4.11 -0.84
C MET A 1 -29.30 2.93 -1.35
N GLU A 2 -28.43 3.14 -2.33
CA GLU A 2 -27.61 2.08 -2.91
C GLU A 2 -26.53 1.63 -1.91
N ILE A 3 -26.24 0.34 -1.84
CA ILE A 3 -25.18 -0.22 -0.98
C ILE A 3 -23.90 -0.27 -1.79
N LEU A 4 -22.80 0.35 -1.32
CA LEU A 4 -21.50 0.27 -1.96
C LEU A 4 -20.86 -1.09 -1.69
N LYS A 5 -20.57 -1.86 -2.74
CA LYS A 5 -20.01 -3.22 -2.66
C LYS A 5 -18.49 -3.17 -2.77
N LEU A 6 -17.80 -3.66 -1.74
CA LEU A 6 -16.35 -3.67 -1.62
C LEU A 6 -15.82 -5.10 -1.79
N ALA A 7 -14.99 -5.36 -2.78
CA ALA A 7 -14.26 -6.61 -2.92
C ALA A 7 -12.91 -6.52 -2.21
N VAL A 8 -12.68 -7.40 -1.23
CA VAL A 8 -11.45 -7.44 -0.42
C VAL A 8 -10.79 -8.82 -0.48
N PRO A 9 -9.46 -8.92 -0.37
CA PRO A 9 -8.77 -10.20 -0.32
C PRO A 9 -9.20 -11.04 0.89
N ASN A 10 -9.58 -12.30 0.66
CA ASN A 10 -9.97 -13.21 1.74
C ASN A 10 -8.78 -13.79 2.52
N LYS A 11 -7.58 -13.75 1.96
CA LYS A 11 -6.32 -14.25 2.53
C LYS A 11 -5.09 -13.65 1.82
N GLY A 12 -3.92 -13.87 2.40
CA GLY A 12 -2.65 -13.43 1.83
C GLY A 12 -2.12 -12.15 2.48
N ARG A 13 -0.96 -11.68 2.01
CA ARG A 13 -0.22 -10.57 2.62
C ARG A 13 -0.98 -9.24 2.64
N LEU A 14 -1.89 -9.02 1.69
CA LEU A 14 -2.66 -7.78 1.60
C LEU A 14 -3.88 -7.78 2.52
N SER A 15 -4.48 -8.94 2.83
CA SER A 15 -5.77 -9.01 3.56
C SER A 15 -5.72 -8.36 4.94
N GLU A 16 -4.70 -8.67 5.74
CA GLU A 16 -4.58 -8.13 7.12
C GLU A 16 -4.43 -6.61 7.13
N LYS A 17 -3.60 -6.06 6.22
CA LYS A 17 -3.40 -4.61 6.11
C LYS A 17 -4.66 -3.89 5.62
N ILE A 18 -5.36 -4.46 4.63
CA ILE A 18 -6.62 -3.92 4.13
C ILE A 18 -7.69 -3.95 5.21
N TYR A 19 -7.81 -5.04 5.97
CA TYR A 19 -8.78 -5.11 7.07
C TYR A 19 -8.47 -4.12 8.18
N SER A 20 -7.20 -3.97 8.56
CA SER A 20 -6.79 -2.95 9.52
C SER A 20 -7.13 -1.55 9.03
N LEU A 21 -6.82 -1.23 7.79
CA LEU A 21 -7.12 0.06 7.17
C LEU A 21 -8.63 0.36 7.16
N LEU A 22 -9.46 -0.59 6.74
CA LEU A 22 -10.91 -0.44 6.72
C LEU A 22 -11.49 -0.28 8.13
N ASN A 23 -11.03 -1.07 9.11
CA ASN A 23 -11.47 -0.96 10.50
C ASN A 23 -11.06 0.39 11.11
N ASN A 24 -9.83 0.85 10.90
CA ASN A 24 -9.36 2.15 11.39
C ASN A 24 -10.07 3.32 10.72
N ALA A 25 -10.56 3.14 9.50
CA ALA A 25 -11.44 4.09 8.81
C ALA A 25 -12.90 4.04 9.29
N GLY A 26 -13.24 3.18 10.26
CA GLY A 26 -14.57 3.08 10.85
C GLY A 26 -15.48 2.02 10.22
N LEU A 27 -15.01 1.27 9.19
CA LEU A 27 -15.78 0.20 8.59
C LEU A 27 -15.57 -1.10 9.39
N ASN A 28 -16.31 -1.24 10.47
CA ASN A 28 -16.26 -2.43 11.31
C ASN A 28 -17.13 -3.55 10.72
N PHE A 29 -16.49 -4.64 10.32
CA PHE A 29 -17.15 -5.86 9.86
C PHE A 29 -16.47 -7.11 10.47
N PRO A 30 -17.22 -8.23 10.62
CA PRO A 30 -16.66 -9.46 11.19
C PRO A 30 -15.55 -10.03 10.28
N THR A 31 -14.33 -10.15 10.80
CA THR A 31 -13.17 -10.66 10.05
C THR A 31 -12.77 -12.08 10.42
N LYS A 32 -13.26 -12.63 11.53
CA LYS A 32 -12.89 -13.96 12.03
C LYS A 32 -14.11 -14.79 12.40
N GLY A 33 -14.13 -16.06 11.95
CA GLY A 33 -15.01 -17.10 12.46
C GLY A 33 -16.20 -17.48 11.59
N GLU A 34 -16.58 -16.73 10.62
CA GLU A 34 -17.69 -17.06 9.72
C GLU A 34 -17.17 -17.38 8.33
N ARG A 35 -17.67 -18.49 7.76
CA ARG A 35 -17.48 -18.86 6.33
C ARG A 35 -18.28 -17.95 5.40
N ALA A 36 -18.66 -16.77 5.85
CA ALA A 36 -19.40 -15.81 5.06
C ALA A 36 -18.52 -15.25 3.96
N LEU A 37 -18.93 -15.45 2.72
CA LEU A 37 -18.27 -14.87 1.54
C LEU A 37 -18.65 -13.39 1.35
N GLN A 38 -19.67 -12.92 2.08
CA GLN A 38 -20.17 -11.54 2.03
C GLN A 38 -20.74 -11.15 3.38
N VAL A 39 -20.47 -9.91 3.80
CA VAL A 39 -21.03 -9.31 5.02
C VAL A 39 -21.45 -7.87 4.72
N THR A 40 -22.49 -7.40 5.39
CA THR A 40 -22.92 -6.01 5.32
C THR A 40 -22.54 -5.30 6.63
N THR A 41 -22.06 -4.07 6.54
CA THR A 41 -21.76 -3.24 7.73
C THR A 41 -23.04 -2.96 8.52
N LYS A 42 -22.90 -2.69 9.83
CA LYS A 42 -24.05 -2.49 10.72
C LYS A 42 -24.95 -1.33 10.30
N ASP A 43 -24.38 -0.30 9.68
CA ASP A 43 -25.10 0.87 9.16
C ASP A 43 -25.80 0.60 7.81
N GLY A 44 -25.56 -0.59 7.20
CA GLY A 44 -26.14 -0.95 5.90
C GLY A 44 -25.56 -0.19 4.71
N CYS A 45 -24.53 0.63 4.90
CA CYS A 45 -23.97 1.47 3.85
C CYS A 45 -23.03 0.70 2.92
N TYR A 46 -22.33 -0.32 3.44
CA TYR A 46 -21.32 -1.09 2.72
C TYR A 46 -21.61 -2.58 2.78
N SER A 47 -21.30 -3.27 1.69
CA SER A 47 -21.30 -4.74 1.62
C SER A 47 -19.91 -5.22 1.22
N VAL A 48 -19.26 -5.99 2.07
CA VAL A 48 -17.89 -6.50 1.87
C VAL A 48 -17.95 -7.92 1.34
N ILE A 49 -17.31 -8.17 0.20
CA ILE A 49 -17.23 -9.46 -0.49
C ILE A 49 -15.77 -9.95 -0.38
N PHE A 50 -15.57 -11.15 0.16
CA PHE A 50 -14.25 -11.74 0.37
C PHE A 50 -13.87 -12.64 -0.81
N LEU A 51 -12.85 -12.25 -1.56
CA LEU A 51 -12.41 -12.91 -2.79
C LEU A 51 -10.90 -13.25 -2.74
N ARG A 52 -10.44 -14.08 -3.66
CA ARG A 52 -9.00 -14.16 -3.93
C ARG A 52 -8.56 -12.86 -4.58
N THR A 53 -7.37 -12.37 -4.22
CA THR A 53 -6.83 -11.09 -4.72
C THR A 53 -6.84 -11.02 -6.25
N GLN A 54 -6.52 -12.14 -6.91
CA GLN A 54 -6.48 -12.26 -8.37
C GLN A 54 -7.85 -12.19 -9.06
N ASP A 55 -8.94 -12.47 -8.34
CA ASP A 55 -10.29 -12.47 -8.91
C ASP A 55 -10.94 -11.08 -8.80
N ILE A 56 -10.43 -10.23 -7.89
CA ILE A 56 -11.03 -8.92 -7.58
C ILE A 56 -11.18 -8.02 -8.80
N PRO A 57 -10.17 -7.82 -9.67
CA PRO A 57 -10.33 -6.95 -10.83
C PRO A 57 -11.45 -7.38 -11.75
N SER A 58 -11.62 -8.68 -12.00
CA SER A 58 -12.68 -9.21 -12.84
C SER A 58 -14.08 -9.00 -12.24
N PHE A 59 -14.22 -9.15 -10.91
CA PHE A 59 -15.48 -8.91 -10.21
C PHE A 59 -15.88 -7.42 -10.23
N VAL A 60 -14.89 -6.54 -10.15
CA VAL A 60 -15.10 -5.09 -10.26
C VAL A 60 -15.46 -4.71 -11.68
N GLU A 61 -14.72 -5.19 -12.68
CA GLU A 61 -14.98 -4.91 -14.09
C GLU A 61 -16.38 -5.35 -14.54
N GLN A 62 -16.82 -6.51 -14.05
CA GLN A 62 -18.17 -7.06 -14.35
C GLN A 62 -19.29 -6.41 -13.51
N GLY A 63 -18.97 -5.49 -12.60
CA GLY A 63 -19.95 -4.77 -11.77
C GLY A 63 -20.56 -5.62 -10.65
N VAL A 64 -19.98 -6.77 -10.31
CA VAL A 64 -20.37 -7.55 -9.12
C VAL A 64 -19.97 -6.84 -7.84
N ALA A 65 -18.81 -6.18 -7.85
CA ALA A 65 -18.39 -5.23 -6.84
C ALA A 65 -18.20 -3.84 -7.46
N ASP A 66 -18.38 -2.80 -6.66
CA ASP A 66 -18.21 -1.41 -7.11
C ASP A 66 -16.77 -0.96 -6.93
N ILE A 67 -16.14 -1.36 -5.82
CA ILE A 67 -14.77 -1.04 -5.42
C ILE A 67 -14.04 -2.34 -5.13
N GLY A 68 -12.74 -2.39 -5.49
CA GLY A 68 -11.87 -3.52 -5.21
C GLY A 68 -10.53 -3.10 -4.59
N PHE A 69 -10.02 -3.93 -3.69
CA PHE A 69 -8.69 -3.79 -3.08
C PHE A 69 -7.79 -4.92 -3.60
N THR A 70 -6.78 -4.61 -4.40
CA THR A 70 -5.97 -5.63 -5.07
C THR A 70 -4.54 -5.13 -5.29
N GLY A 71 -3.68 -5.92 -5.98
CA GLY A 71 -2.37 -5.50 -6.45
C GLY A 71 -2.43 -4.84 -7.82
N PHE A 72 -1.63 -3.81 -8.06
CA PHE A 72 -1.56 -3.15 -9.36
C PHE A 72 -0.98 -4.08 -10.46
N ASP A 73 -0.10 -5.00 -10.08
CA ASP A 73 0.40 -6.09 -10.92
C ASP A 73 -0.73 -6.95 -11.48
N ILE A 74 -1.71 -7.31 -10.65
CA ILE A 74 -2.86 -8.14 -11.05
C ILE A 74 -3.78 -7.38 -12.01
N VAL A 75 -4.06 -6.09 -11.72
CA VAL A 75 -4.85 -5.23 -12.62
C VAL A 75 -4.18 -5.12 -14.00
N THR A 76 -2.84 -4.98 -14.00
CA THR A 76 -2.04 -4.87 -15.22
C THR A 76 -1.98 -6.19 -15.98
N GLU A 77 -1.80 -7.31 -15.28
CA GLU A 77 -1.79 -8.65 -15.87
C GLU A 77 -3.10 -8.98 -16.58
N LEU A 78 -4.22 -8.72 -15.89
CA LEU A 78 -5.55 -8.99 -16.46
C LEU A 78 -5.98 -7.95 -17.51
N ASN A 79 -5.23 -6.86 -17.65
CA ASN A 79 -5.59 -5.73 -18.51
C ASN A 79 -7.03 -5.25 -18.26
N SER A 80 -7.45 -5.23 -16.98
CA SER A 80 -8.83 -4.99 -16.57
C SER A 80 -9.26 -3.55 -16.87
N ASN A 81 -10.47 -3.40 -17.39
CA ASN A 81 -11.07 -2.11 -17.72
C ASN A 81 -11.72 -1.46 -16.48
N VAL A 82 -10.90 -1.08 -15.53
CA VAL A 82 -11.28 -0.47 -14.24
C VAL A 82 -10.59 0.88 -14.06
N ASP A 83 -11.09 1.70 -13.15
CA ASP A 83 -10.42 2.94 -12.75
C ASP A 83 -9.57 2.70 -11.50
N LYS A 84 -8.30 3.10 -11.53
CA LYS A 84 -7.45 3.14 -10.34
C LYS A 84 -7.77 4.42 -9.58
N LEU A 85 -8.26 4.29 -8.33
CA LEU A 85 -8.67 5.41 -7.49
C LEU A 85 -7.55 5.89 -6.56
N MET A 86 -6.78 4.95 -5.98
CA MET A 86 -5.77 5.27 -4.99
C MET A 86 -4.68 4.19 -4.96
N ASP A 87 -3.41 4.61 -4.79
CA ASP A 87 -2.33 3.73 -4.38
C ASP A 87 -2.31 3.65 -2.86
N LEU A 88 -2.15 2.43 -2.33
CA LEU A 88 -1.98 2.20 -0.89
C LEU A 88 -0.48 2.08 -0.59
N ASP A 89 -0.05 2.66 0.55
CA ASP A 89 1.38 2.71 0.90
C ASP A 89 1.88 1.40 1.53
N PHE A 90 1.45 0.27 0.95
CA PHE A 90 1.90 -1.06 1.35
C PHE A 90 1.80 -2.07 0.20
N GLY A 91 2.35 -3.28 0.42
CA GLY A 91 2.35 -4.33 -0.59
C GLY A 91 3.30 -4.04 -1.75
N HIS A 92 4.27 -3.14 -1.56
CA HIS A 92 5.25 -2.79 -2.58
C HIS A 92 6.03 -4.02 -3.05
N CYS A 93 6.10 -4.17 -4.34
CA CYS A 93 6.92 -5.17 -5.02
C CYS A 93 7.34 -4.66 -6.41
N GLU A 94 8.33 -5.31 -6.98
CA GLU A 94 8.77 -5.06 -8.35
C GLU A 94 8.60 -6.34 -9.15
N MET A 95 8.08 -6.24 -10.34
CA MET A 95 8.14 -7.31 -11.34
C MET A 95 9.47 -7.23 -12.06
N VAL A 96 10.19 -8.32 -12.04
CA VAL A 96 11.58 -8.37 -12.51
C VAL A 96 11.80 -9.49 -13.50
N VAL A 97 12.84 -9.33 -14.32
CA VAL A 97 13.41 -10.39 -15.17
C VAL A 97 14.62 -10.93 -14.44
N ALA A 98 14.65 -12.23 -14.19
CA ALA A 98 15.75 -12.89 -13.53
C ALA A 98 16.27 -14.09 -14.35
N VAL A 99 17.58 -14.30 -14.31
CA VAL A 99 18.31 -15.39 -14.96
C VAL A 99 19.21 -16.09 -13.94
N LYS A 100 19.85 -17.21 -14.30
CA LYS A 100 20.82 -17.85 -13.41
C LYS A 100 22.00 -16.91 -13.15
N ASP A 101 22.56 -16.95 -11.94
CA ASP A 101 23.72 -16.13 -11.56
C ASP A 101 24.93 -16.35 -12.50
N GLU A 102 25.08 -17.57 -13.01
CA GLU A 102 26.18 -17.99 -13.92
C GLU A 102 26.02 -17.48 -15.35
N ASP A 103 24.83 -17.03 -15.77
CA ASP A 103 24.61 -16.54 -17.13
C ASP A 103 25.22 -15.15 -17.31
N ASN A 104 25.80 -14.88 -18.49
CA ASN A 104 26.46 -13.60 -18.79
C ASN A 104 25.51 -12.55 -19.41
N TYR A 105 24.31 -12.37 -18.84
CA TYR A 105 23.39 -11.34 -19.25
C TYR A 105 23.36 -10.22 -18.21
N ASN A 106 23.39 -8.94 -18.65
CA ASN A 106 23.31 -7.76 -17.80
C ASN A 106 21.95 -7.05 -17.89
N CYS A 107 21.25 -7.23 -19.01
CA CYS A 107 19.91 -6.72 -19.22
C CYS A 107 19.11 -7.68 -20.13
N ALA A 108 17.81 -7.50 -20.21
CA ALA A 108 16.94 -8.36 -21.02
C ALA A 108 17.21 -8.23 -22.52
N LYS A 109 17.84 -7.16 -22.99
CA LYS A 109 18.25 -7.01 -24.39
C LYS A 109 19.38 -7.95 -24.79
N ASP A 110 20.22 -8.37 -23.82
CA ASP A 110 21.34 -9.31 -24.07
C ASP A 110 20.86 -10.75 -24.30
N LEU A 111 19.61 -11.06 -23.92
CA LEU A 111 19.04 -12.39 -24.08
C LEU A 111 18.91 -12.78 -25.55
N PRO A 112 18.87 -14.08 -25.90
CA PRO A 112 18.60 -14.55 -27.24
C PRO A 112 17.30 -14.00 -27.84
N GLU A 113 17.12 -14.05 -29.15
CA GLU A 113 15.91 -13.60 -29.83
C GLU A 113 14.68 -14.42 -29.41
N LYS A 114 14.86 -15.74 -29.22
CA LYS A 114 13.82 -16.65 -28.70
C LYS A 114 14.21 -17.12 -27.31
N ILE A 115 13.30 -16.98 -26.35
CA ILE A 115 13.56 -17.21 -24.93
C ILE A 115 12.41 -17.98 -24.31
N ARG A 116 12.72 -18.99 -23.48
CA ARG A 116 11.71 -19.69 -22.66
C ARG A 116 11.58 -18.95 -21.34
N VAL A 117 10.38 -18.48 -21.06
CA VAL A 117 10.06 -17.65 -19.88
C VAL A 117 9.06 -18.37 -19.00
N ALA A 118 9.38 -18.60 -17.74
CA ALA A 118 8.42 -19.06 -16.74
C ALA A 118 7.89 -17.88 -15.93
N THR A 119 6.58 -17.82 -15.75
CA THR A 119 5.94 -16.69 -15.05
C THR A 119 4.51 -17.02 -14.58
N SER A 120 4.07 -16.34 -13.53
CA SER A 120 2.65 -16.24 -13.14
C SER A 120 1.94 -15.03 -13.80
N PHE A 121 2.66 -14.25 -14.62
CA PHE A 121 2.20 -13.01 -15.25
C PHE A 121 2.44 -13.04 -16.76
N PRO A 122 1.78 -13.95 -17.50
CA PRO A 122 2.03 -14.19 -18.91
C PRO A 122 1.83 -12.96 -19.80
N ASN A 123 0.81 -12.15 -19.54
CA ASN A 123 0.49 -10.98 -20.35
C ASN A 123 1.51 -9.85 -20.20
N ILE A 124 1.93 -9.59 -18.95
CA ILE A 124 2.98 -8.59 -18.67
C ILE A 124 4.30 -9.04 -19.29
N ALA A 125 4.69 -10.31 -19.08
CA ALA A 125 5.92 -10.86 -19.64
C ALA A 125 5.92 -10.76 -21.17
N LYS A 126 4.84 -11.18 -21.83
CA LYS A 126 4.70 -11.10 -23.28
C LYS A 126 4.86 -9.67 -23.79
N LYS A 127 4.11 -8.73 -23.24
CA LYS A 127 4.18 -7.30 -23.62
C LYS A 127 5.58 -6.72 -23.43
N PHE A 128 6.26 -7.09 -22.34
CA PHE A 128 7.62 -6.63 -22.09
C PHE A 128 8.61 -7.13 -23.14
N PHE A 129 8.65 -8.43 -23.41
CA PHE A 129 9.59 -9.00 -24.39
C PHE A 129 9.28 -8.51 -25.81
N GLU A 130 8.03 -8.39 -26.19
CA GLU A 130 7.64 -7.77 -27.48
C GLU A 130 8.16 -6.33 -27.60
N SER A 131 8.08 -5.55 -26.51
CA SER A 131 8.53 -4.14 -26.49
C SER A 131 10.03 -3.96 -26.73
N ILE A 132 10.82 -4.99 -26.42
CA ILE A 132 12.28 -5.00 -26.65
C ILE A 132 12.69 -5.84 -27.88
N GLY A 133 11.72 -6.22 -28.72
CA GLY A 133 11.94 -6.95 -29.98
C GLY A 133 12.33 -8.42 -29.80
N LYS A 134 11.90 -9.05 -28.71
CA LYS A 134 12.19 -10.46 -28.39
C LYS A 134 10.93 -11.31 -28.45
N THR A 135 11.09 -12.60 -28.81
CA THR A 135 10.00 -13.58 -28.81
C THR A 135 10.11 -14.45 -27.55
N ALA A 136 9.12 -14.35 -26.67
CA ALA A 136 9.04 -15.15 -25.45
C ALA A 136 8.12 -16.36 -25.64
N GLU A 137 8.67 -17.55 -25.44
CA GLU A 137 7.89 -18.78 -25.28
C GLU A 137 7.52 -18.90 -23.78
N ILE A 138 6.26 -18.58 -23.45
CA ILE A 138 5.82 -18.44 -22.07
C ILE A 138 5.27 -19.76 -21.56
N THR A 139 5.83 -20.23 -20.44
CA THR A 139 5.30 -21.30 -19.61
C THR A 139 4.65 -20.67 -18.37
N GLU A 140 3.32 -20.75 -18.28
CA GLU A 140 2.59 -20.26 -17.12
C GLU A 140 2.78 -21.21 -15.93
N VAL A 141 3.21 -20.65 -14.78
CA VAL A 141 3.45 -21.38 -13.53
C VAL A 141 2.77 -20.66 -12.38
N SER A 142 1.92 -21.35 -11.65
CA SER A 142 1.14 -20.75 -10.54
C SER A 142 1.92 -20.61 -9.21
N GLY A 143 3.20 -20.98 -9.17
CA GLY A 143 4.11 -20.88 -8.01
C GLY A 143 5.44 -21.57 -8.26
N ALA A 144 6.39 -21.35 -7.36
CA ALA A 144 7.76 -21.88 -7.48
C ALA A 144 8.43 -21.56 -8.83
N THR A 145 8.17 -20.40 -9.38
CA THR A 145 8.67 -19.92 -10.67
C THR A 145 10.18 -19.86 -10.67
N GLU A 146 10.79 -19.52 -9.54
CA GLU A 146 12.24 -19.34 -9.34
C GLU A 146 13.08 -20.62 -9.46
N ILE A 147 12.47 -21.81 -9.39
CA ILE A 147 13.21 -23.06 -9.59
C ILE A 147 13.25 -23.51 -11.04
N THR A 148 12.41 -22.97 -11.91
CA THR A 148 12.23 -23.42 -13.31
C THR A 148 13.50 -23.34 -14.16
N PRO A 149 14.39 -22.32 -14.04
CA PRO A 149 15.65 -22.29 -14.79
C PRO A 149 16.59 -23.41 -14.39
N ARG A 150 16.59 -23.81 -13.12
CA ARG A 150 17.45 -24.91 -12.64
C ARG A 150 16.97 -26.27 -13.08
N LEU A 151 15.66 -26.41 -13.28
CA LEU A 151 15.04 -27.64 -13.81
C LEU A 151 15.09 -27.71 -15.34
N GLY A 152 15.62 -26.68 -16.03
CA GLY A 152 15.70 -26.63 -17.49
C GLY A 152 14.36 -26.36 -18.18
N LEU A 153 13.32 -25.98 -17.42
CA LEU A 153 11.99 -25.65 -17.96
C LEU A 153 11.97 -24.28 -18.65
N SER A 154 12.74 -23.33 -18.12
CA SER A 154 12.85 -21.97 -18.67
C SER A 154 14.31 -21.50 -18.68
N ASP A 155 14.59 -20.46 -19.46
CA ASP A 155 15.88 -19.75 -19.45
C ASP A 155 15.80 -18.52 -18.54
N VAL A 156 14.60 -17.95 -18.43
CA VAL A 156 14.31 -16.70 -17.73
C VAL A 156 13.09 -16.89 -16.83
N VAL A 157 13.06 -16.15 -15.73
CA VAL A 157 11.91 -15.99 -14.84
C VAL A 157 11.43 -14.55 -14.91
N VAL A 158 10.11 -14.37 -15.03
CA VAL A 158 9.45 -13.08 -14.75
C VAL A 158 8.55 -13.29 -13.55
N ASP A 159 8.85 -12.60 -12.45
CA ASP A 159 8.09 -12.75 -11.20
C ASP A 159 8.16 -11.47 -10.36
N ILE A 160 7.26 -11.37 -9.36
CA ILE A 160 7.26 -10.28 -8.40
C ILE A 160 8.22 -10.56 -7.26
N THR A 161 8.93 -9.53 -6.83
CA THR A 161 9.79 -9.60 -5.66
C THR A 161 9.72 -8.33 -4.83
N SER A 162 9.81 -8.46 -3.49
CA SER A 162 9.90 -7.32 -2.58
C SER A 162 11.36 -7.01 -2.22
N SER A 163 12.17 -8.05 -1.96
CA SER A 163 13.56 -7.90 -1.50
C SER A 163 14.59 -8.63 -2.38
N GLY A 164 14.14 -9.44 -3.34
CA GLY A 164 15.00 -10.31 -4.13
C GLY A 164 15.54 -11.54 -3.40
N ALA A 165 15.21 -11.73 -2.12
CA ALA A 165 15.78 -12.79 -1.30
C ALA A 165 15.50 -14.19 -1.85
N THR A 166 14.27 -14.47 -2.29
CA THR A 166 13.89 -15.77 -2.87
C THR A 166 14.65 -16.08 -4.15
N LEU A 167 14.79 -15.08 -5.03
CA LEU A 167 15.56 -15.22 -6.26
C LEU A 167 17.03 -15.54 -5.95
N LYS A 168 17.64 -14.78 -5.05
CA LYS A 168 19.03 -14.98 -4.62
C LYS A 168 19.24 -16.37 -3.98
N SER A 169 18.32 -16.84 -3.16
CA SER A 169 18.37 -18.18 -2.54
C SER A 169 18.33 -19.30 -3.60
N ASN A 170 17.69 -19.04 -4.73
CA ASN A 170 17.62 -19.94 -5.87
C ASN A 170 18.72 -19.71 -6.91
N LYS A 171 19.77 -18.92 -6.57
CA LYS A 171 20.90 -18.56 -7.45
C LYS A 171 20.43 -17.93 -8.76
N LEU A 172 19.53 -16.97 -8.63
CA LEU A 172 19.06 -16.13 -9.72
C LEU A 172 19.48 -14.69 -9.46
N LYS A 173 19.89 -13.98 -10.52
CA LYS A 173 20.14 -12.54 -10.51
C LYS A 173 19.09 -11.80 -11.33
N ILE A 174 18.71 -10.63 -10.86
CA ILE A 174 17.83 -9.71 -11.57
C ILE A 174 18.65 -9.00 -12.65
N ILE A 175 18.15 -9.00 -13.88
CA ILE A 175 18.77 -8.31 -15.02
C ILE A 175 17.91 -7.14 -15.53
N ASP A 176 16.62 -7.13 -15.21
CA ASP A 176 15.75 -6.02 -15.58
C ASP A 176 14.55 -5.88 -14.62
N LYS A 177 13.92 -4.69 -14.62
CA LYS A 177 12.71 -4.37 -13.86
C LYS A 177 11.63 -3.94 -14.85
N ILE A 178 10.47 -4.61 -14.78
CA ILE A 178 9.36 -4.39 -15.71
C ILE A 178 8.37 -3.37 -15.16
N LEU A 179 7.95 -3.57 -13.90
CA LEU A 179 6.86 -2.84 -13.28
C LEU A 179 7.08 -2.70 -11.78
N LYS A 180 6.79 -1.52 -11.23
CA LYS A 180 6.60 -1.33 -9.78
C LYS A 180 5.13 -1.49 -9.45
N SER A 181 4.82 -2.26 -8.42
CA SER A 181 3.45 -2.52 -7.95
C SER A 181 3.31 -2.27 -6.46
N SER A 182 2.12 -1.88 -6.07
CA SER A 182 1.65 -1.77 -4.69
C SER A 182 0.20 -2.24 -4.60
N ALA A 183 -0.34 -2.31 -3.40
CA ALA A 183 -1.78 -2.44 -3.24
C ALA A 183 -2.49 -1.19 -3.78
N VAL A 184 -3.62 -1.38 -4.45
CA VAL A 184 -4.41 -0.29 -5.05
C VAL A 184 -5.89 -0.46 -4.74
N ILE A 185 -6.61 0.65 -4.76
CA ILE A 185 -8.06 0.69 -4.79
C ILE A 185 -8.49 0.94 -6.23
N ILE A 186 -9.36 0.09 -6.72
CA ILE A 186 -9.95 0.18 -8.06
C ILE A 186 -11.47 0.31 -7.99
N SER A 187 -12.07 0.91 -9.01
CA SER A 187 -13.52 0.95 -9.17
C SER A 187 -13.95 0.46 -10.55
N ARG A 188 -15.18 -0.01 -10.63
CA ARG A 188 -15.82 -0.22 -11.93
C ARG A 188 -16.06 1.11 -12.63
N LYS A 189 -16.14 1.07 -13.92
CA LYS A 189 -16.59 2.21 -14.73
C LYS A 189 -18.07 2.54 -14.42
N ASN A 190 -18.42 3.80 -14.62
CA ASN A 190 -19.83 4.24 -14.61
C ASN A 190 -20.56 3.99 -13.28
N LEU A 191 -19.96 4.33 -12.13
CA LEU A 191 -20.67 4.41 -10.86
C LEU A 191 -21.80 5.44 -10.95
N SER A 192 -22.94 5.16 -10.31
CA SER A 192 -24.01 6.16 -10.11
C SER A 192 -23.50 7.33 -9.29
N GLN A 193 -24.20 8.47 -9.33
CA GLN A 193 -23.79 9.65 -8.55
C GLN A 193 -23.78 9.34 -7.04
N GLU A 194 -24.78 8.59 -6.54
CA GLU A 194 -24.86 8.17 -5.15
C GLU A 194 -23.66 7.30 -4.73
N LEU A 195 -23.27 6.35 -5.58
CA LEU A 195 -22.11 5.49 -5.32
C LEU A 195 -20.79 6.24 -5.42
N LYS A 196 -20.67 7.25 -6.30
CA LYS A 196 -19.48 8.13 -6.37
C LYS A 196 -19.31 8.90 -5.06
N GLU A 197 -20.38 9.53 -4.57
CA GLU A 197 -20.32 10.27 -3.30
C GLU A 197 -19.92 9.37 -2.12
N LYS A 198 -20.47 8.16 -2.05
CA LYS A 198 -20.05 7.16 -1.05
C LYS A 198 -18.60 6.72 -1.21
N THR A 199 -18.14 6.59 -2.45
CA THR A 199 -16.74 6.26 -2.76
C THR A 199 -15.82 7.38 -2.28
N ASP A 200 -16.15 8.64 -2.53
CA ASP A 200 -15.35 9.80 -2.11
C ASP A 200 -15.26 9.88 -0.57
N ILE A 201 -16.37 9.61 0.13
CA ILE A 201 -16.39 9.53 1.60
C ILE A 201 -15.46 8.40 2.08
N LEU A 202 -15.56 7.22 1.49
CA LEU A 202 -14.70 6.08 1.80
C LEU A 202 -13.23 6.42 1.57
N LEU A 203 -12.88 6.96 0.41
CA LEU A 203 -11.49 7.33 0.07
C LEU A 203 -10.94 8.38 1.03
N THR A 204 -11.75 9.37 1.42
CA THR A 204 -11.37 10.37 2.41
C THR A 204 -11.08 9.74 3.77
N ALA A 205 -11.94 8.82 4.23
CA ALA A 205 -11.74 8.10 5.48
C ALA A 205 -10.47 7.21 5.44
N LEU A 206 -10.25 6.47 4.35
CA LEU A 206 -9.05 5.65 4.18
C LEU A 206 -7.79 6.51 4.13
N LYS A 207 -7.83 7.63 3.40
CA LYS A 207 -6.71 8.55 3.31
C LYS A 207 -6.38 9.18 4.66
N SER A 208 -7.39 9.51 5.48
CA SER A 208 -7.15 10.07 6.82
C SER A 208 -6.39 9.12 7.74
N VAL A 209 -6.62 7.80 7.61
CA VAL A 209 -5.87 6.77 8.33
C VAL A 209 -4.43 6.67 7.82
N ILE A 210 -4.25 6.64 6.48
CA ILE A 210 -2.93 6.57 5.85
C ILE A 210 -2.10 7.82 6.20
N ASP A 211 -2.68 9.00 6.11
CA ASP A 211 -2.01 10.27 6.44
C ASP A 211 -1.63 10.40 7.93
N ALA A 212 -2.32 9.65 8.81
CA ALA A 212 -2.03 9.55 10.24
C ALA A 212 -0.99 8.48 10.58
N GLU A 213 -0.75 7.51 9.69
CA GLU A 213 0.29 6.50 9.88
C GLU A 213 1.62 7.21 10.08
N ASP A 214 2.43 6.76 11.01
CA ASP A 214 3.70 7.41 11.39
C ASP A 214 3.60 8.84 11.94
N LYS A 215 2.42 9.29 12.36
CA LYS A 215 2.24 10.57 13.06
C LYS A 215 1.96 10.38 14.55
N LYS A 216 2.49 11.32 15.33
CA LYS A 216 2.21 11.42 16.77
C LYS A 216 1.77 12.84 17.11
N TYR A 217 0.85 12.94 18.03
CA TYR A 217 0.47 14.20 18.62
C TYR A 217 1.30 14.43 19.88
N LEU A 218 2.08 15.52 19.89
CA LEU A 218 2.93 15.91 20.98
C LEU A 218 2.32 17.14 21.66
N MET A 219 2.18 17.07 22.97
CA MET A 219 1.85 18.19 23.83
C MET A 219 2.98 18.37 24.85
N ALA A 220 3.36 19.60 25.15
CA ALA A 220 4.38 19.91 26.16
C ALA A 220 4.15 21.27 26.80
N HIS A 221 4.47 21.37 28.10
CA HIS A 221 4.62 22.66 28.79
C HIS A 221 6.03 23.17 28.54
N VAL A 222 6.16 24.41 28.08
CA VAL A 222 7.46 24.99 27.74
C VAL A 222 7.56 26.45 28.21
N PRO A 223 8.75 26.94 28.58
CA PRO A 223 8.96 28.36 28.86
C PRO A 223 8.65 29.22 27.64
N LYS A 224 7.87 30.28 27.81
CA LYS A 224 7.43 31.19 26.75
C LYS A 224 8.58 31.76 25.91
N ASN A 225 9.74 32.01 26.54
CA ASN A 225 10.94 32.51 25.89
C ASN A 225 11.66 31.46 25.01
N SER A 226 11.28 30.19 25.11
CA SER A 226 11.83 29.09 24.27
C SER A 226 11.08 28.85 22.96
N LEU A 227 9.95 29.53 22.74
CA LEU A 227 9.06 29.27 21.60
C LEU A 227 9.75 29.40 20.24
N GLU A 228 10.58 30.45 20.05
CA GLU A 228 11.25 30.66 18.77
C GLU A 228 12.23 29.51 18.45
N LYS A 229 12.98 29.03 19.45
CA LYS A 229 13.86 27.88 19.29
C LYS A 229 13.10 26.59 19.03
N ILE A 230 11.95 26.42 19.70
CA ILE A 230 11.10 25.23 19.50
C ILE A 230 10.56 25.18 18.08
N LYS A 231 10.14 26.32 17.55
CA LYS A 231 9.61 26.44 16.18
C LYS A 231 10.61 26.01 15.10
N GLU A 232 11.91 26.19 15.34
CA GLU A 232 12.97 25.80 14.41
C GLU A 232 13.05 24.27 14.18
N PHE A 233 12.84 23.46 15.22
CA PHE A 233 12.95 22.00 15.12
C PHE A 233 11.61 21.25 15.19
N LEU A 234 10.54 21.94 15.59
CA LEU A 234 9.16 21.40 15.63
C LEU A 234 8.22 22.24 14.76
N PRO A 235 8.41 22.25 13.44
CA PRO A 235 7.54 23.04 12.57
C PRO A 235 6.09 22.49 12.51
N GLY A 236 5.86 21.23 12.92
CA GLY A 236 4.57 20.57 12.84
C GLY A 236 4.08 20.44 11.41
N LEU A 237 2.77 20.40 11.21
CA LEU A 237 2.13 20.43 9.88
C LEU A 237 2.19 21.83 9.24
N SER A 238 2.07 22.87 10.05
CA SER A 238 2.14 24.28 9.63
C SER A 238 2.90 25.12 10.63
N SER A 239 2.56 25.00 11.92
CA SER A 239 3.21 25.60 13.09
C SER A 239 2.69 24.94 14.35
N PRO A 240 3.44 24.92 15.46
CA PRO A 240 2.89 24.50 16.74
C PRO A 240 1.73 25.42 17.17
N THR A 241 0.68 24.83 17.67
CA THR A 241 -0.38 25.60 18.37
C THR A 241 0.09 25.90 19.77
N VAL A 242 -0.07 27.14 20.20
CA VAL A 242 0.35 27.60 21.53
C VAL A 242 -0.89 28.02 22.33
N THR A 243 -1.02 27.47 23.55
CA THR A 243 -2.09 27.83 24.50
C THR A 243 -1.49 28.29 25.82
N THR A 244 -2.16 29.23 26.48
CA THR A 244 -1.73 29.74 27.80
C THR A 244 -2.21 28.81 28.92
N LEU A 245 -1.45 28.76 30.00
CA LEU A 245 -1.81 28.07 31.23
C LEU A 245 -2.57 29.02 32.17
N LEU A 246 -3.58 28.49 32.84
CA LEU A 246 -4.30 29.27 33.84
C LEU A 246 -3.41 29.52 35.09
N GLY A 247 -3.14 30.79 35.37
CA GLY A 247 -2.33 31.19 36.53
C GLY A 247 -0.81 31.03 36.35
N ASP A 248 -0.34 30.76 35.14
CA ASP A 248 1.12 30.74 34.82
C ASP A 248 1.38 31.56 33.56
N ASP A 249 1.98 32.73 33.76
CA ASP A 249 2.35 33.65 32.68
C ASP A 249 3.76 33.36 32.09
N LYS A 250 4.54 32.47 32.72
CA LYS A 250 5.91 32.15 32.31
C LYS A 250 5.96 30.98 31.31
N ASN A 251 5.05 30.05 31.43
CA ASN A 251 4.96 28.86 30.61
C ASN A 251 3.77 28.90 29.69
N VAL A 252 3.85 28.12 28.64
CA VAL A 252 2.77 27.87 27.67
C VAL A 252 2.68 26.39 27.34
N VAL A 253 1.57 25.95 26.81
CA VAL A 253 1.42 24.60 26.27
C VAL A 253 1.55 24.67 24.75
N ILE A 254 2.43 23.85 24.22
CA ILE A 254 2.52 23.62 22.76
C ILE A 254 1.80 22.34 22.38
N HIS A 255 1.17 22.36 21.22
CA HIS A 255 0.52 21.21 20.60
C HIS A 255 1.04 21.10 19.18
N VAL A 256 1.54 19.93 18.79
CA VAL A 256 2.13 19.72 17.47
C VAL A 256 1.99 18.28 17.02
N VAL A 257 1.76 18.07 15.73
CA VAL A 257 1.86 16.75 15.10
C VAL A 257 3.27 16.57 14.57
N VAL A 258 3.91 15.47 14.94
CA VAL A 258 5.30 15.15 14.59
C VAL A 258 5.40 13.78 13.93
N ASP A 259 6.41 13.57 13.12
CA ASP A 259 6.76 12.26 12.59
C ASP A 259 7.23 11.34 13.71
N ASN A 260 6.82 10.07 13.69
CA ASN A 260 7.13 9.11 14.75
C ASN A 260 8.66 8.91 14.94
N ASP A 261 9.43 8.96 13.87
CA ASP A 261 10.89 8.84 13.89
C ASP A 261 11.57 10.03 14.56
N LYS A 262 10.92 11.20 14.60
CA LYS A 262 11.43 12.44 15.23
C LYS A 262 11.03 12.61 16.69
N VAL A 263 10.18 11.74 17.24
CA VAL A 263 9.62 11.88 18.58
C VAL A 263 10.72 11.96 19.65
N TYR A 264 11.67 11.03 19.65
CA TYR A 264 12.71 10.97 20.68
C TYR A 264 13.66 12.17 20.63
N ASP A 265 14.06 12.60 19.44
CA ASP A 265 14.87 13.81 19.27
C ASP A 265 14.13 15.06 19.74
N SER A 266 12.83 15.15 19.43
CA SER A 266 11.97 16.23 19.87
C SER A 266 11.83 16.29 21.39
N ILE A 267 11.61 15.15 22.06
CA ILE A 267 11.55 15.07 23.53
C ILE A 267 12.87 15.55 24.14
N HIS A 268 14.00 15.09 23.60
CA HIS A 268 15.33 15.46 24.11
C HIS A 268 15.56 16.99 24.01
N LYS A 269 15.30 17.58 22.86
CA LYS A 269 15.43 19.01 22.62
C LYS A 269 14.48 19.85 23.50
N LEU A 270 13.23 19.41 23.65
CA LEU A 270 12.27 20.07 24.52
C LEU A 270 12.74 20.07 25.97
N LYS A 271 13.28 18.94 26.48
CA LYS A 271 13.85 18.84 27.82
C LYS A 271 15.01 19.82 28.04
N GLN A 272 15.90 19.95 27.06
CA GLN A 272 17.01 20.92 27.12
C GLN A 272 16.55 22.39 27.21
N LEU A 273 15.38 22.69 26.64
CA LEU A 273 14.76 24.02 26.66
C LEU A 273 13.82 24.25 27.86
N GLY A 274 13.85 23.36 28.86
CA GLY A 274 12.99 23.45 30.05
C GLY A 274 11.58 22.88 29.84
N GLY A 275 11.37 22.05 28.83
CA GLY A 275 10.08 21.40 28.56
C GLY A 275 9.71 20.36 29.62
N GLU A 276 8.47 20.42 30.10
CA GLU A 276 7.88 19.53 31.10
C GLU A 276 6.52 19.04 30.66
N GLY A 277 5.98 18.01 31.35
CA GLY A 277 4.65 17.49 31.05
C GLY A 277 4.47 17.04 29.60
N ILE A 278 5.52 16.44 29.02
CA ILE A 278 5.50 16.03 27.60
C ILE A 278 4.63 14.79 27.46
N LEU A 279 3.58 14.90 26.66
CA LEU A 279 2.66 13.81 26.32
C LEU A 279 2.78 13.48 24.85
N ILE A 280 2.83 12.18 24.52
CA ILE A 280 2.84 11.67 23.15
C ILE A 280 1.60 10.76 22.99
N MET A 281 0.78 11.06 22.01
CA MET A 281 -0.43 10.31 21.70
C MET A 281 -0.42 9.82 20.25
N THR A 282 -1.05 8.68 20.00
CA THR A 282 -1.26 8.18 18.64
C THR A 282 -2.30 9.06 17.95
N VAL A 283 -2.10 9.33 16.68
CA VAL A 283 -3.10 9.97 15.82
C VAL A 283 -3.76 8.85 15.02
N ASP A 284 -5.04 8.62 15.23
CA ASP A 284 -5.77 7.55 14.55
C ASP A 284 -6.17 7.95 13.14
N GLN A 285 -6.52 9.21 12.95
CA GLN A 285 -6.92 9.78 11.66
C GLN A 285 -6.47 11.23 11.55
N MET A 286 -6.08 11.65 10.36
CA MET A 286 -5.68 13.01 10.07
C MET A 286 -6.13 13.41 8.67
N VAL A 287 -6.85 14.53 8.55
CA VAL A 287 -7.22 15.14 7.27
C VAL A 287 -6.39 16.40 7.08
N ARG A 288 -5.73 16.53 5.94
CA ARG A 288 -4.92 17.72 5.57
C ARG A 288 -5.73 18.70 4.74
#